data_ca58e709383e16ed21ac8d02c4a3d2fe
#
_entry.id   ca58e709383e16ed21ac8d02c4a3d2fe
#
_cell.length_a   1.000
_cell.length_b   1.000
_cell.length_c   1.000
_cell.angle_alpha   90.00
_cell.angle_beta   90.00
_cell.angle_gamma   90.00
#
_symmetry.space_group_name_H-M   'P 1'
#
loop_
_entity.id
_entity.type
_entity.pdbx_description
1 polymer ?
#
loop_
_entity_poly.entity_id
_entity_poly.type
_entity_poly.pdbx_seq_one_letter_code
_entity_poly.pdbx_strand_id
1 'polypeptide(L)'
;MQEYIKTLQRASGEVYTVFKQAATTGRNPDRAYDELAEKYKGTVAEEYVSEYCKICKEELPEIKEPQSYFAEAQKATAESWKVFKSHVGKLYQGEMTERDWNLLIKDASDVGYKRWDASVKEYAKRYSALCVWELDRQYQRLHHIKKNWYEYV
;
A
#
# COMPACT_ATOMS: atom_id res chain seq x y z
N MET A 1 11.06 -14.24 1.68
CA MET A 1 10.45 -13.15 2.48
C MET A 1 11.23 -11.85 2.36
N GLN A 2 12.53 -11.88 2.53
CA GLN A 2 13.35 -10.66 2.51
C GLN A 2 13.32 -9.94 1.15
N GLU A 3 13.43 -10.68 0.06
CA GLU A 3 13.35 -10.09 -1.29
C GLU A 3 11.99 -9.45 -1.56
N TYR A 4 10.93 -10.11 -1.13
CA TYR A 4 9.58 -9.60 -1.25
C TYR A 4 9.43 -8.25 -0.53
N ILE A 5 9.85 -8.21 0.75
CA ILE A 5 9.77 -6.99 1.57
C ILE A 5 10.60 -5.86 0.94
N LYS A 6 11.83 -6.17 0.49
CA LYS A 6 12.70 -5.17 -0.13
C LYS A 6 12.11 -4.60 -1.42
N THR A 7 11.52 -5.46 -2.24
CA THR A 7 10.90 -5.02 -3.50
C THR A 7 9.73 -4.08 -3.23
N LEU A 8 8.85 -4.46 -2.31
CA LEU A 8 7.71 -3.60 -1.95
C LEU A 8 8.17 -2.30 -1.29
N GLN A 9 9.18 -2.36 -0.42
CA GLN A 9 9.69 -1.17 0.25
C GLN A 9 10.27 -0.17 -0.75
N ARG A 10 11.03 -0.67 -1.72
CA ARG A 10 11.58 0.16 -2.80
C ARG A 10 10.47 0.78 -3.64
N ALA A 11 9.50 -0.04 -4.06
CA ALA A 11 8.38 0.42 -4.85
C ALA A 11 7.56 1.48 -4.10
N SER A 12 7.28 1.22 -2.82
CA SER A 12 6.54 2.14 -1.97
C SER A 12 7.23 3.51 -1.88
N GLY A 13 8.54 3.51 -1.66
CA GLY A 13 9.33 4.74 -1.59
C GLY A 13 9.31 5.52 -2.90
N GLU A 14 9.39 4.83 -4.03
CA GLU A 14 9.37 5.48 -5.34
C GLU A 14 8.00 6.10 -5.65
N VAL A 15 6.91 5.40 -5.37
CA VAL A 15 5.55 5.95 -5.55
C VAL A 15 5.34 7.16 -4.64
N TYR A 16 5.70 7.03 -3.37
CA TYR A 16 5.54 8.12 -2.40
C TYR A 16 6.33 9.36 -2.81
N THR A 17 7.54 9.19 -3.33
CA THR A 17 8.38 10.29 -3.80
C THR A 17 7.71 11.04 -4.95
N VAL A 18 7.16 10.32 -5.94
CA VAL A 18 6.43 10.94 -7.04
C VAL A 18 5.22 11.72 -6.52
N PHE A 19 4.48 11.13 -5.62
CA PHE A 19 3.30 11.76 -5.00
C PHE A 19 3.67 13.08 -4.31
N LYS A 20 4.67 13.03 -3.45
CA LYS A 20 5.12 14.20 -2.70
C LYS A 20 5.66 15.29 -3.62
N GLN A 21 6.46 14.94 -4.62
CA GLN A 21 6.99 15.89 -5.58
C GLN A 21 5.88 16.55 -6.40
N ALA A 22 4.91 15.78 -6.85
CA ALA A 22 3.78 16.32 -7.61
C ALA A 22 3.00 17.36 -6.79
N ALA A 23 2.73 17.04 -5.53
CA ALA A 23 2.00 17.94 -4.64
C ALA A 23 2.81 19.21 -4.32
N THR A 24 4.13 19.10 -4.19
CA THR A 24 4.99 20.22 -3.81
C THR A 24 5.32 21.13 -4.98
N THR A 25 5.53 20.55 -6.17
CA THR A 25 5.98 21.30 -7.36
C THR A 25 4.84 21.66 -8.31
N GLY A 26 3.68 21.03 -8.17
CA GLY A 26 2.56 21.23 -9.10
C GLY A 26 2.74 20.54 -10.45
N ARG A 27 3.78 19.73 -10.63
CA ARG A 27 4.02 19.01 -11.88
C ARG A 27 3.04 17.85 -12.02
N ASN A 28 2.61 17.59 -13.25
CA ASN A 28 1.77 16.45 -13.55
C ASN A 28 2.57 15.15 -13.36
N PRO A 29 2.15 14.23 -12.49
CA PRO A 29 2.89 13.03 -12.18
C PRO A 29 2.58 11.84 -13.08
N ASP A 30 1.66 11.96 -14.04
CA ASP A 30 1.15 10.82 -14.82
C ASP A 30 2.27 10.03 -15.50
N ARG A 31 3.21 10.72 -16.14
CA ARG A 31 4.33 10.07 -16.80
C ARG A 31 5.21 9.30 -15.82
N ALA A 32 5.49 9.90 -14.66
CA ALA A 32 6.31 9.25 -13.63
C ALA A 32 5.63 8.00 -13.09
N TYR A 33 4.31 8.04 -12.87
CA TYR A 33 3.55 6.86 -12.45
C TYR A 33 3.55 5.77 -13.52
N ASP A 34 3.41 6.16 -14.80
CA ASP A 34 3.46 5.20 -15.91
C ASP A 34 4.83 4.52 -16.00
N GLU A 35 5.91 5.26 -15.76
CA GLU A 35 7.26 4.71 -15.74
C GLU A 35 7.44 3.73 -14.59
N LEU A 36 6.85 4.02 -13.42
CA LEU A 36 6.89 3.10 -12.28
C LEU A 36 6.08 1.83 -12.56
N ALA A 37 4.91 1.96 -13.18
CA ALA A 37 4.11 0.80 -13.56
C ALA A 37 4.87 -0.10 -14.53
N GLU A 38 5.56 0.47 -15.50
CA GLU A 38 6.37 -0.29 -16.44
C GLU A 38 7.58 -0.94 -15.76
N LYS A 39 8.24 -0.21 -14.85
CA LYS A 39 9.40 -0.72 -14.11
C LYS A 39 9.05 -1.96 -13.29
N TYR A 40 7.90 -1.98 -12.65
CA TYR A 40 7.49 -3.07 -11.76
C TYR A 40 6.63 -4.13 -12.44
N LYS A 41 6.35 -3.98 -13.72
CA LYS A 41 5.59 -4.95 -14.49
C LYS A 41 6.27 -6.32 -14.46
N GLY A 42 5.49 -7.35 -14.17
CA GLY A 42 6.00 -8.72 -14.07
C GLY A 42 6.69 -9.03 -12.75
N THR A 43 6.77 -8.08 -11.83
CA THR A 43 7.33 -8.32 -10.48
C THR A 43 6.21 -8.55 -9.47
N VAL A 44 6.56 -8.98 -8.27
CA VAL A 44 5.59 -9.14 -7.17
C VAL A 44 4.96 -7.82 -6.74
N ALA A 45 5.55 -6.70 -7.09
CA ALA A 45 5.05 -5.36 -6.74
C ALA A 45 4.12 -4.76 -7.79
N GLU A 46 3.88 -5.43 -8.91
CA GLU A 46 3.10 -4.86 -10.03
C GLU A 46 1.74 -4.33 -9.58
N GLU A 47 0.93 -5.15 -8.95
CA GLU A 47 -0.41 -4.75 -8.50
C GLU A 47 -0.36 -3.71 -7.38
N TYR A 48 0.58 -3.86 -6.46
CA TYR A 48 0.78 -2.91 -5.37
C TYR A 48 1.09 -1.50 -5.91
N VAL A 49 2.01 -1.42 -6.89
CA VAL A 49 2.38 -0.14 -7.51
C VAL A 49 1.17 0.47 -8.22
N SER A 50 0.44 -0.33 -9.00
CA SER A 50 -0.75 0.13 -9.73
C SER A 50 -1.79 0.73 -8.78
N GLU A 51 -2.10 0.02 -7.70
CA GLU A 51 -3.10 0.47 -6.73
C GLU A 51 -2.63 1.66 -5.91
N TYR A 52 -1.35 1.68 -5.53
CA TYR A 52 -0.79 2.81 -4.78
C TYR A 52 -0.77 4.09 -5.63
N CYS A 53 -0.35 3.99 -6.88
CA CYS A 53 -0.39 5.11 -7.80
C CYS A 53 -1.82 5.66 -7.96
N LYS A 54 -2.81 4.78 -8.02
CA LYS A 54 -4.22 5.16 -8.11
C LYS A 54 -4.66 5.97 -6.88
N ILE A 55 -4.30 5.50 -5.69
CA ILE A 55 -4.58 6.23 -4.44
C ILE A 55 -3.98 7.62 -4.51
N CYS A 56 -2.72 7.73 -4.89
CA CYS A 56 -2.01 9.00 -4.95
C CYS A 56 -2.62 9.94 -5.99
N LYS A 57 -2.99 9.43 -7.15
CA LYS A 57 -3.64 10.24 -8.20
C LYS A 57 -4.96 10.82 -7.73
N GLU A 58 -5.74 10.03 -7.01
CA GLU A 58 -7.06 10.47 -6.51
C GLU A 58 -6.94 11.43 -5.34
N GLU A 59 -5.88 11.29 -4.52
CA GLU A 59 -5.64 12.16 -3.37
C GLU A 59 -5.01 13.50 -3.75
N LEU A 60 -4.21 13.54 -4.81
CA LEU A 60 -3.46 14.72 -5.19
C LEU A 60 -4.29 16.00 -5.28
N PRO A 61 -5.47 16.01 -5.95
CA PRO A 61 -6.28 17.22 -6.06
C PRO A 61 -6.82 17.73 -4.71
N GLU A 62 -6.87 16.88 -3.70
CA GLU A 62 -7.40 17.22 -2.39
C GLU A 62 -6.33 17.87 -1.48
N ILE A 63 -5.08 17.86 -1.90
CA ILE A 63 -3.98 18.41 -1.10
C ILE A 63 -3.88 19.90 -1.32
N LYS A 64 -4.24 20.68 -0.28
CA LYS A 64 -4.19 22.14 -0.32
C LYS A 64 -2.91 22.68 0.30
N GLU A 65 -2.45 22.02 1.36
CA GLU A 65 -1.22 22.41 2.08
C GLU A 65 -0.29 21.23 2.14
N PRO A 66 0.62 21.07 1.14
CA PRO A 66 1.48 19.90 1.05
C PRO A 66 2.32 19.64 2.29
N GLN A 67 2.85 20.70 2.91
CA GLN A 67 3.72 20.55 4.08
C GLN A 67 3.01 19.86 5.25
N SER A 68 1.83 20.36 5.62
CA SER A 68 1.06 19.75 6.71
C SER A 68 0.48 18.40 6.34
N TYR A 69 0.04 18.25 5.09
CA TYR A 69 -0.45 16.96 4.60
C TYR A 69 0.61 15.88 4.75
N PHE A 70 1.82 16.10 4.23
CA PHE A 70 2.87 15.08 4.25
C PHE A 70 3.50 14.87 5.62
N ALA A 71 3.41 15.84 6.53
CA ALA A 71 3.82 15.61 7.92
C ALA A 71 3.00 14.49 8.56
N GLU A 72 1.68 14.44 8.27
CA GLU A 72 0.79 13.40 8.76
C GLU A 72 0.80 12.15 7.89
N ALA A 73 0.76 12.32 6.56
CA ALA A 73 0.74 11.20 5.62
C ALA A 73 1.97 10.31 5.78
N GLN A 74 3.13 10.89 6.07
CA GLN A 74 4.35 10.14 6.33
C GLN A 74 4.18 9.21 7.53
N LYS A 75 3.56 9.71 8.60
CA LYS A 75 3.30 8.91 9.80
C LYS A 75 2.31 7.79 9.51
N ALA A 76 1.23 8.09 8.79
CA ALA A 76 0.24 7.08 8.42
C ALA A 76 0.85 5.98 7.55
N THR A 77 1.71 6.35 6.61
CA THR A 77 2.42 5.41 5.75
C THR A 77 3.35 4.52 6.57
N ALA A 78 4.13 5.13 7.47
CA ALA A 78 5.06 4.39 8.32
C ALA A 78 4.34 3.43 9.26
N GLU A 79 3.24 3.85 9.87
CA GLU A 79 2.46 3.00 10.78
C GLU A 79 1.79 1.84 10.03
N SER A 80 1.26 2.09 8.84
CA SER A 80 0.69 1.04 8.00
C SER A 80 1.74 0.03 7.57
N TRP A 81 2.93 0.52 7.21
CA TRP A 81 4.06 -0.34 6.84
C TRP A 81 4.52 -1.20 8.02
N LYS A 82 4.49 -0.64 9.22
CA LYS A 82 4.82 -1.37 10.45
C LYS A 82 3.84 -2.52 10.66
N VAL A 83 2.55 -2.31 10.44
CA VAL A 83 1.53 -3.37 10.50
C VAL A 83 1.86 -4.45 9.47
N PHE A 84 2.14 -4.07 8.22
CA PHE A 84 2.54 -4.99 7.17
C PHE A 84 3.71 -5.86 7.61
N LYS A 85 4.78 -5.26 8.10
CA LYS A 85 5.98 -5.98 8.55
C LYS A 85 5.72 -6.88 9.74
N SER A 86 4.80 -6.49 10.63
CA SER A 86 4.44 -7.29 11.80
C SER A 86 3.71 -8.58 11.44
N HIS A 87 3.01 -8.61 10.32
CA HIS A 87 2.18 -9.74 9.91
C HIS A 87 2.76 -10.58 8.78
N VAL A 88 3.70 -10.04 8.00
CA VAL A 88 4.26 -10.76 6.85
C VAL A 88 4.99 -12.03 7.25
N GLY A 89 5.64 -12.04 8.42
CA GLY A 89 6.34 -13.23 8.93
C GLY A 89 5.40 -14.40 9.15
N LYS A 90 4.24 -14.13 9.75
CA LYS A 90 3.22 -15.15 10.00
C LYS A 90 2.70 -15.77 8.70
N LEU A 91 2.50 -14.91 7.71
CA LEU A 91 2.06 -15.32 6.39
C LEU A 91 3.04 -16.32 5.73
N TYR A 92 4.34 -16.12 5.94
CA TYR A 92 5.38 -17.01 5.41
C TYR A 92 5.58 -18.30 6.22
N GLN A 93 5.04 -18.36 7.44
CA GLN A 93 5.16 -19.55 8.30
C GLN A 93 4.20 -20.69 7.91
N GLY A 94 3.15 -20.41 7.17
CA GLY A 94 2.18 -21.41 6.77
C GLY A 94 0.78 -20.83 6.63
N GLU A 95 -0.22 -21.63 7.01
CA GLU A 95 -1.60 -21.19 6.89
C GLU A 95 -1.95 -20.08 7.88
N MET A 96 -2.60 -19.05 7.37
CA MET A 96 -3.20 -18.00 8.18
C MET A 96 -4.57 -18.48 8.65
N THR A 97 -4.79 -18.44 9.95
CA THR A 97 -6.11 -18.78 10.52
C THR A 97 -7.04 -17.56 10.42
N GLU A 98 -8.32 -17.79 10.65
CA GLU A 98 -9.28 -16.69 10.72
C GLU A 98 -8.87 -15.64 11.77
N ARG A 99 -8.35 -16.11 12.90
CA ARG A 99 -7.84 -15.22 13.94
C ARG A 99 -6.67 -14.36 13.45
N ASP A 100 -5.75 -14.95 12.70
CA ASP A 100 -4.60 -14.24 12.14
C ASP A 100 -5.06 -13.12 11.19
N TRP A 101 -6.04 -13.42 10.32
CA TRP A 101 -6.60 -12.42 9.41
C TRP A 101 -7.33 -11.31 10.16
N ASN A 102 -8.13 -11.69 11.17
CA ASN A 102 -8.87 -10.71 11.96
C ASN A 102 -7.93 -9.76 12.72
N LEU A 103 -6.81 -10.27 13.22
CA LEU A 103 -5.82 -9.46 13.91
C LEU A 103 -5.14 -8.48 12.95
N LEU A 104 -4.78 -8.94 11.74
CA LEU A 104 -4.20 -8.07 10.71
C LEU A 104 -5.18 -6.94 10.34
N ILE A 105 -6.44 -7.28 10.10
CA ILE A 105 -7.47 -6.31 9.74
C ILE A 105 -7.67 -5.30 10.87
N LYS A 106 -7.69 -5.78 12.10
CA LYS A 106 -7.82 -4.91 13.29
C LYS A 106 -6.65 -3.93 13.38
N ASP A 107 -5.42 -4.43 13.28
CA ASP A 107 -4.23 -3.59 13.39
C ASP A 107 -4.19 -2.54 12.29
N ALA A 108 -4.53 -2.93 11.06
CA ALA A 108 -4.60 -1.99 9.95
C ALA A 108 -5.70 -0.96 10.13
N SER A 109 -6.87 -1.38 10.63
CA SER A 109 -8.00 -0.47 10.90
C SER A 109 -7.65 0.53 11.99
N ASP A 110 -6.92 0.10 13.02
CA ASP A 110 -6.48 1.00 14.09
C ASP A 110 -5.61 2.13 13.55
N VAL A 111 -4.81 1.86 12.52
CA VAL A 111 -4.02 2.90 11.83
C VAL A 111 -4.91 3.74 10.91
N GLY A 112 -5.71 3.10 10.07
CA GLY A 112 -6.52 3.78 9.06
C GLY A 112 -7.56 4.72 9.63
N TYR A 113 -8.12 4.38 10.80
CA TYR A 113 -9.17 5.16 11.46
C TYR A 113 -8.67 5.95 12.66
N LYS A 114 -7.36 6.09 12.82
CA LYS A 114 -6.77 6.94 13.84
C LYS A 114 -7.16 8.40 13.61
N ARG A 115 -6.98 9.25 14.62
CA ARG A 115 -7.30 10.68 14.52
C ARG A 115 -6.25 11.42 13.70
N TRP A 116 -6.29 11.20 12.39
CA TRP A 116 -5.48 11.96 11.45
C TRP A 116 -6.19 13.28 11.12
N ASP A 117 -5.42 14.26 10.64
CA ASP A 117 -5.99 15.47 10.07
C ASP A 117 -7.02 15.11 9.00
N ALA A 118 -8.11 15.87 8.91
CA ALA A 118 -9.20 15.61 7.98
C ALA A 118 -8.72 15.41 6.54
N SER A 119 -7.70 16.19 6.12
CA SER A 119 -7.12 16.09 4.78
C SER A 119 -6.39 14.78 4.50
N VAL A 120 -5.95 14.08 5.55
CA VAL A 120 -5.13 12.85 5.43
C VAL A 120 -5.95 11.60 5.71
N LYS A 121 -7.13 11.72 6.31
CA LYS A 121 -7.94 10.57 6.73
C LYS A 121 -8.20 9.57 5.61
N GLU A 122 -8.55 10.05 4.43
CA GLU A 122 -8.87 9.17 3.31
C GLU A 122 -7.63 8.44 2.82
N TYR A 123 -6.50 9.13 2.71
CA TYR A 123 -5.24 8.51 2.35
C TYR A 123 -4.87 7.40 3.35
N ALA A 124 -4.96 7.68 4.64
CA ALA A 124 -4.60 6.73 5.70
C ALA A 124 -5.45 5.46 5.63
N LYS A 125 -6.76 5.59 5.43
CA LYS A 125 -7.67 4.46 5.26
C LYS A 125 -7.30 3.62 4.05
N ARG A 126 -7.06 4.28 2.92
CA ARG A 126 -6.81 3.59 1.66
C ARG A 126 -5.46 2.92 1.66
N TYR A 127 -4.44 3.57 2.22
CA TYR A 127 -3.10 2.98 2.25
C TYR A 127 -3.03 1.80 3.24
N SER A 128 -3.65 1.91 4.42
CA SER A 128 -3.67 0.80 5.38
C SER A 128 -4.43 -0.41 4.80
N ALA A 129 -5.52 -0.16 4.08
CA ALA A 129 -6.25 -1.21 3.38
C ALA A 129 -5.40 -1.85 2.27
N LEU A 130 -4.64 -1.05 1.54
CA LEU A 130 -3.73 -1.56 0.51
C LEU A 130 -2.72 -2.55 1.09
N CYS A 131 -2.19 -2.27 2.27
CA CYS A 131 -1.26 -3.18 2.95
C CYS A 131 -1.91 -4.54 3.24
N VAL A 132 -3.17 -4.55 3.69
CA VAL A 132 -3.91 -5.80 3.92
C VAL A 132 -4.13 -6.55 2.60
N TRP A 133 -4.59 -5.85 1.57
CA TRP A 133 -4.82 -6.45 0.25
C TRP A 133 -3.54 -7.04 -0.33
N GLU A 134 -2.41 -6.38 -0.13
CA GLU A 134 -1.13 -6.88 -0.64
C GLU A 134 -0.71 -8.15 0.09
N LEU A 135 -0.90 -8.22 1.41
CA LEU A 135 -0.62 -9.45 2.15
C LEU A 135 -1.52 -10.60 1.70
N ASP A 136 -2.79 -10.33 1.43
CA ASP A 136 -3.70 -11.33 0.90
C ASP A 136 -3.24 -11.86 -0.46
N ARG A 137 -2.82 -10.97 -1.36
CA ARG A 137 -2.27 -11.36 -2.67
C ARG A 137 -1.03 -12.25 -2.51
N GLN A 138 -0.13 -11.88 -1.61
CA GLN A 138 1.09 -12.66 -1.38
C GLN A 138 0.79 -14.01 -0.76
N TYR A 139 -0.17 -14.06 0.15
CA TYR A 139 -0.63 -15.32 0.72
C TYR A 139 -1.12 -16.27 -0.38
N GLN A 140 -1.93 -15.76 -1.29
CA GLN A 140 -2.45 -16.54 -2.41
C GLN A 140 -1.32 -17.03 -3.33
N ARG A 141 -0.31 -16.20 -3.61
CA ARG A 141 0.85 -16.58 -4.41
C ARG A 141 1.63 -17.72 -3.75
N LEU A 142 1.86 -17.61 -2.45
CA LEU A 142 2.63 -18.60 -1.68
C LEU A 142 1.91 -19.96 -1.60
N HIS A 143 0.60 -19.95 -1.58
CA HIS A 143 -0.21 -21.16 -1.50
C HIS A 143 -0.74 -21.62 -2.85
N HIS A 144 -0.36 -20.95 -3.93
CA HIS A 144 -0.83 -21.24 -5.28
C HIS A 144 -2.36 -21.25 -5.41
N ILE A 145 -3.02 -20.43 -4.57
CA ILE A 145 -4.47 -20.29 -4.60
C ILE A 145 -4.82 -19.35 -5.74
N LYS A 146 -5.64 -19.80 -6.69
CA LYS A 146 -6.05 -18.96 -7.81
C LYS A 146 -7.05 -17.93 -7.32
N LYS A 147 -6.78 -16.67 -7.67
CA LYS A 147 -7.56 -15.52 -7.22
C LYS A 147 -9.04 -15.61 -7.61
N ASN A 148 -9.31 -16.15 -8.79
CA ASN A 148 -10.66 -16.27 -9.35
C ASN A 148 -10.99 -17.74 -9.60
N TRP A 149 -10.95 -18.55 -8.54
CA TRP A 149 -11.18 -19.99 -8.65
C TRP A 149 -12.53 -20.32 -9.28
N TYR A 150 -13.54 -19.49 -9.10
CA TYR A 150 -14.86 -19.66 -9.68
C TYR A 150 -14.85 -19.59 -11.21
N GLU A 151 -13.82 -19.05 -11.81
CA GLU A 151 -13.66 -19.02 -13.27
C GLU A 151 -13.33 -20.38 -13.84
N TYR A 152 -12.99 -21.32 -12.99
CA TYR A 152 -12.64 -22.68 -13.38
C TYR A 152 -13.77 -23.70 -13.12
N VAL A 153 -14.90 -23.21 -12.70
CA VAL A 153 -16.05 -24.05 -12.38
C VAL A 153 -16.98 -24.20 -13.57
#